data_99a0994b61d097515e5af195171624d6
#
_entry.id   99a0994b61d097515e5af195171624d6
#
_cell.length_a   1.000
_cell.length_b   1.000
_cell.length_c   1.000
_cell.angle_alpha   90.00
_cell.angle_beta   90.00
_cell.angle_gamma   90.00
#
_symmetry.space_group_name_H-M   'P 1'
#
loop_
_entity.id
_entity.type
_entity.pdbx_description
1 polymer ?
#
loop_
_entity_poly.entity_id
_entity_poly.type
_entity_poly.pdbx_seq_one_letter_code
_entity_poly.pdbx_strand_id
1 'polypeptide(L)'
;MRILICDDDTLIIEQLQKYIESYFESNHLKCPELVSFTSGESLLAEKSEKDIVFLDIEMPGMNGIYVGNELKKANKNVIIFV
;
A
#
# COMPACT_ATOMS: atom_id res chain seq x y z
N MET A 1 -6.36 -11.01 4.47
CA MET A 1 -5.69 -10.19 3.45
C MET A 1 -5.44 -8.80 4.00
N ARG A 2 -4.32 -8.20 3.64
CA ARG A 2 -3.97 -6.83 4.05
C ARG A 2 -3.69 -5.98 2.81
N ILE A 3 -4.20 -4.77 2.81
CA ILE A 3 -3.94 -3.79 1.76
C ILE A 3 -3.14 -2.65 2.39
N LEU A 4 -1.99 -2.38 1.83
CA LEU A 4 -1.09 -1.33 2.32
C LEU A 4 -1.08 -0.17 1.34
N ILE A 5 -1.06 1.05 1.87
CA ILE A 5 -1.04 2.27 1.07
C ILE A 5 0.20 3.06 1.48
N CYS A 6 1.03 3.42 0.52
CA CYS A 6 2.25 4.18 0.80
C CYS A 6 2.28 5.43 -0.08
N ASP A 7 2.16 6.58 0.55
CA ASP A 7 2.16 7.88 -0.11
C ASP A 7 2.55 8.94 0.91
N ASP A 8 3.36 9.92 0.54
CA ASP A 8 3.75 10.99 1.45
C ASP A 8 2.64 12.04 1.63
N ASP A 9 1.60 12.00 0.81
CA ASP A 9 0.44 12.88 0.90
C ASP A 9 -0.70 12.19 1.65
N THR A 10 -0.96 12.64 2.88
CA THR A 10 -2.00 12.04 3.73
C THR A 10 -3.41 12.22 3.18
N LEU A 11 -3.65 13.27 2.40
CA LEU A 11 -4.96 13.46 1.75
C LEU A 11 -5.23 12.38 0.72
N ILE A 12 -4.21 12.02 -0.04
CA ILE A 12 -4.32 10.93 -1.03
C ILE A 12 -4.58 9.60 -0.33
N ILE A 13 -3.88 9.36 0.77
CA ILE A 13 -4.12 8.16 1.58
C ILE A 13 -5.58 8.09 2.03
N GLU A 14 -6.11 9.18 2.58
CA GLU A 14 -7.50 9.23 3.03
C GLU A 14 -8.49 8.98 1.91
N GLN A 15 -8.28 9.61 0.75
CA GLN A 15 -9.14 9.44 -0.40
C GLN A 15 -9.13 7.99 -0.89
N LEU A 16 -7.96 7.41 -0.98
CA LEU A 16 -7.82 6.03 -1.45
C LEU A 16 -8.46 5.05 -0.48
N GLN A 17 -8.27 5.26 0.83
CA GLN A 17 -8.92 4.43 1.84
C GLN A 17 -10.44 4.46 1.70
N LYS A 18 -11.01 5.63 1.50
CA LYS A 18 -12.47 5.77 1.31
C LYS A 18 -12.95 5.06 0.05
N TYR A 19 -12.20 5.15 -1.04
CA TYR A 19 -12.52 4.44 -2.27
C TYR A 19 -12.52 2.93 -2.07
N ILE A 20 -11.51 2.41 -1.41
CA ILE A 20 -11.38 0.97 -1.16
C ILE A 20 -12.53 0.49 -0.27
N GLU A 21 -12.80 1.21 0.82
CA GLU A 21 -13.90 0.87 1.73
C GLU A 21 -15.25 0.88 1.02
N SER A 22 -15.50 1.90 0.20
CA SER A 22 -16.73 2.01 -0.59
C SER A 22 -16.88 0.88 -1.58
N TYR A 23 -15.79 0.48 -2.21
CA TYR A 23 -15.82 -0.63 -3.17
C TYR A 23 -16.26 -1.92 -2.50
N PHE A 24 -15.68 -2.25 -1.36
CA PHE A 24 -16.04 -3.47 -0.64
C PHE A 24 -17.47 -3.40 -0.11
N GLU A 25 -17.88 -2.26 0.43
CA GLU A 25 -19.24 -2.05 0.91
C GLU A 25 -20.26 -2.22 -0.22
N SER A 26 -20.02 -1.58 -1.36
CA SER A 26 -20.93 -1.64 -2.51
C SER A 26 -21.08 -3.04 -3.08
N ASN A 27 -20.07 -3.88 -2.89
CA ASN A 27 -20.08 -5.27 -3.37
C ASN A 27 -20.45 -6.25 -2.27
N HIS A 28 -20.89 -5.76 -1.11
CA HIS A 28 -21.29 -6.58 0.04
C HIS A 28 -20.18 -7.52 0.50
N LEU A 29 -18.92 -7.04 0.42
CA LEU A 29 -17.74 -7.80 0.82
C LEU A 29 -17.14 -7.17 2.08
N LYS A 30 -16.54 -7.99 2.93
CA LYS A 30 -15.83 -7.51 4.09
C LYS A 30 -14.54 -6.82 3.64
N CYS A 31 -14.34 -5.57 4.05
CA CYS A 31 -13.13 -4.83 3.72
C CYS A 31 -11.93 -5.43 4.45
N PRO A 32 -10.82 -5.71 3.74
CA PRO A 32 -9.58 -6.15 4.38
C PRO A 32 -9.01 -5.06 5.28
N GLU A 33 -8.03 -5.42 6.09
CA GLU A 33 -7.30 -4.45 6.90
C GLU A 33 -6.54 -3.50 5.98
N LEU A 34 -6.73 -2.19 6.20
CA LEU A 34 -6.03 -1.15 5.46
C LEU A 34 -4.98 -0.52 6.38
N VAL A 35 -3.73 -0.49 5.93
CA VAL A 35 -2.62 0.09 6.70
C VAL A 35 -1.91 1.09 5.81
N SER A 36 -1.59 2.26 6.33
CA SER A 36 -0.95 3.32 5.55
C SER A 36 0.43 3.67 6.08
N PHE A 37 1.28 4.11 5.16
CA PHE A 37 2.65 4.54 5.44
C PHE A 37 2.93 5.82 4.66
N THR A 38 3.71 6.71 5.25
CA THR A 38 4.08 7.98 4.60
C THR A 38 5.49 7.96 4.04
N SER A 39 6.19 6.85 4.17
CA SER A 39 7.53 6.69 3.60
C SER A 39 7.75 5.25 3.16
N GLY A 40 8.63 5.07 2.17
CA GLY A 40 9.02 3.72 1.74
C GLY A 40 9.79 2.97 2.80
N GLU A 41 10.56 3.70 3.62
CA GLU A 41 11.32 3.11 4.70
C GLU A 41 10.41 2.45 5.74
N SER A 42 9.35 3.15 6.15
CA SER A 42 8.39 2.60 7.12
C SER A 42 7.64 1.42 6.53
N LEU A 43 7.30 1.48 5.23
CA LEU A 43 6.66 0.37 4.54
C LEU A 43 7.55 -0.88 4.55
N LEU A 44 8.83 -0.72 4.20
CA LEU A 44 9.76 -1.85 4.18
C LEU A 44 10.10 -2.38 5.57
N ALA A 45 10.04 -1.53 6.59
CA ALA A 45 10.28 -1.94 7.97
C ALA A 45 9.12 -2.78 8.55
N GLU A 46 7.94 -2.69 7.95
CA GLU A 46 6.78 -3.47 8.36
C GLU A 46 7.03 -4.95 8.04
N LYS A 47 6.98 -5.79 9.08
CA LYS A 47 7.32 -7.21 8.96
C LYS A 47 6.15 -8.12 8.62
N SER A 48 4.92 -7.62 8.75
CA SER A 48 3.76 -8.46 8.49
C SER A 48 3.54 -8.65 6.99
N GLU A 49 2.68 -9.61 6.67
CA GLU A 49 2.39 -9.99 5.29
C GLU A 49 1.79 -8.83 4.49
N LYS A 50 2.25 -8.69 3.26
CA LYS A 50 1.79 -7.65 2.35
C LYS A 50 1.20 -8.30 1.12
N ASP A 51 -0.12 -8.25 1.00
CA ASP A 51 -0.82 -8.89 -0.12
C ASP A 51 -0.98 -7.94 -1.30
N ILE A 52 -1.45 -6.73 -1.03
CA ILE A 52 -1.65 -5.70 -2.04
C ILE A 52 -1.04 -4.40 -1.51
N VAL A 53 -0.27 -3.71 -2.35
CA VAL A 53 0.38 -2.46 -1.98
C VAL A 53 0.09 -1.41 -3.06
N PHE A 54 -0.50 -0.29 -2.64
CA PHE A 54 -0.60 0.91 -3.48
C PHE A 54 0.61 1.78 -3.15
N LEU A 55 1.48 1.97 -4.11
CA LEU A 55 2.79 2.59 -3.89
C LEU A 55 2.97 3.82 -4.78
N ASP A 56 3.17 4.99 -4.15
CA ASP A 56 3.57 6.19 -4.86
C ASP A 56 5.07 6.13 -5.13
N ILE A 57 5.47 6.16 -6.40
CA ILE A 57 6.87 6.08 -6.80
C ILE A 57 7.58 7.44 -6.77
N GLU A 58 6.85 8.53 -6.58
CA GLU A 58 7.40 9.89 -6.61
C GLU A 58 7.61 10.50 -5.23
N MET A 59 7.86 9.66 -4.22
CA MET A 59 8.09 10.15 -2.87
C MET A 59 9.53 10.70 -2.72
N PRO A 60 9.69 11.86 -2.04
CA PRO A 60 11.03 12.38 -1.76
C PRO A 60 11.87 11.41 -0.93
N GLY A 61 13.14 11.32 -1.26
CA GLY A 61 14.10 10.57 -0.45
C GLY A 61 14.04 9.06 -0.60
N MET A 62 13.14 8.53 -1.44
CA MET A 62 13.03 7.10 -1.63
C MET A 62 12.67 6.79 -3.08
N ASN A 63 13.41 5.88 -3.69
CA ASN A 63 13.10 5.42 -5.04
C ASN A 63 12.02 4.34 -4.97
N GLY A 64 10.82 4.65 -5.51
CA GLY A 64 9.68 3.71 -5.48
C GLY A 64 9.96 2.42 -6.23
N ILE A 65 10.79 2.46 -7.27
CA ILE A 65 11.16 1.24 -8.01
C ILE A 65 11.98 0.32 -7.11
N TYR A 66 12.90 0.89 -6.34
CA TYR A 66 13.67 0.12 -5.35
C TYR A 66 12.74 -0.52 -4.32
N VAL A 67 11.81 0.26 -3.77
CA VAL A 67 10.85 -0.25 -2.78
C VAL A 67 10.03 -1.39 -3.37
N GLY A 68 9.54 -1.23 -4.62
CA GLY A 68 8.78 -2.27 -5.30
C GLY A 68 9.59 -3.56 -5.46
N ASN A 69 10.85 -3.44 -5.83
CA ASN A 69 11.73 -4.60 -5.98
C ASN A 69 11.94 -5.32 -4.65
N GLU A 70 12.13 -4.56 -3.56
CA GLU A 70 12.31 -5.15 -2.23
C GLU A 70 11.03 -5.87 -1.75
N LEU A 71 9.86 -5.31 -2.06
CA LEU A 71 8.59 -5.96 -1.75
C LEU A 71 8.47 -7.29 -2.49
N LYS A 72 8.84 -7.33 -3.75
CA LYS A 72 8.78 -8.55 -4.56
C LYS A 72 9.77 -9.61 -4.08
N LYS A 73 10.94 -9.20 -3.60
CA LYS A 73 11.90 -10.13 -3.00
C LYS A 73 11.35 -10.79 -1.75
N ALA A 74 10.65 -10.02 -0.92
CA ALA A 74 10.08 -10.55 0.32
C ALA A 74 8.87 -11.45 0.08
N ASN A 75 8.06 -11.10 -0.94
CA ASN A 75 6.88 -11.88 -1.31
C ASN A 75 6.64 -11.75 -2.81
N LYS A 76 7.01 -12.78 -3.55
CA LYS A 76 6.87 -12.76 -5.02
C LYS A 76 5.42 -12.68 -5.50
N ASN A 77 4.47 -12.97 -4.63
CA ASN A 77 3.05 -12.94 -4.96
C ASN A 77 2.38 -11.60 -4.62
N VAL A 78 3.12 -10.63 -4.08
CA VAL A 78 2.54 -9.34 -3.74
C VAL A 78 2.08 -8.63 -5.03
N ILE A 79 0.92 -7.98 -4.95
CA ILE A 79 0.37 -7.19 -6.06
C ILE A 79 0.66 -5.72 -5.76
N ILE A 80 1.35 -5.04 -6.66
CA ILE A 80 1.74 -3.64 -6.48
C ILE A 80 1.07 -2.79 -7.54
N PHE A 81 0.35 -1.75 -7.09
CA PHE A 81 -0.21 -0.72 -7.95
C PHE A 81 0.57 0.57 -7.75
N VAL A 82 0.97 1.21 -8.82
CA VAL A 82 1.71 2.47 -8.79
C VAL A 82 0.90 3.63 -9.34
#